data_32bfce327fa3a00a5806eabda0b8f590
#
_entry.id   32bfce327fa3a00a5806eabda0b8f590
#
_cell.length_a   1.000
_cell.length_b   1.000
_cell.length_c   1.000
_cell.angle_alpha   90.00
_cell.angle_beta   90.00
_cell.angle_gamma   90.00
#
_symmetry.space_group_name_H-M   'P 1'
#
loop_
_entity.id
_entity.type
_entity.pdbx_description
1 polymer ?
#
loop_
_entity_poly.entity_id
_entity_poly.type
_entity_poly.pdbx_seq_one_letter_code
_entity_poly.pdbx_strand_id
1 'polypeptide(L)'
;IIPPAPRYYQCSVVLAPENSNGNMGALGSFTSAMGMNLNSALATDAIFPDLYPQVLQSNDFIKKLINIPIENKDGSIKTTYYDYILKHQKSNILLAPLNLLKSGIRNLFSKKQEPQSDAAKELNTFQLTKEQDDVFGSIAGKMECFINIKTRAITINVKDQDPLVCATMAEVTCKKLQEFIIKYRTNKARIDYEYYQKLSQKSKVDYEEALQKYASSADAHTNAVLATYQAKVEALENDMQAKYNIYNA
;
A
#
# COMPACT_ATOMS: atom_id res chain seq x y z
N ILE A 1 14.92 -46.61 -4.85
CA ILE A 1 15.56 -45.38 -5.37
C ILE A 1 14.57 -44.25 -5.09
N ILE A 2 14.87 -43.40 -4.11
CA ILE A 2 14.05 -42.22 -3.80
C ILE A 2 14.35 -41.19 -4.89
N PRO A 3 13.35 -40.73 -5.66
CA PRO A 3 13.58 -39.72 -6.67
C PRO A 3 14.09 -38.44 -5.98
N PRO A 4 15.07 -37.73 -6.58
CA PRO A 4 15.62 -36.53 -5.97
C PRO A 4 14.53 -35.47 -5.85
N ALA A 5 14.31 -34.99 -4.63
CA ALA A 5 13.43 -33.85 -4.40
C ALA A 5 13.93 -32.62 -5.18
N PRO A 6 13.07 -31.77 -5.73
CA PRO A 6 13.50 -30.58 -6.43
C PRO A 6 14.29 -29.69 -5.48
N ARG A 7 15.43 -29.16 -5.96
CA ARG A 7 16.24 -28.19 -5.20
C ARG A 7 15.55 -26.84 -5.23
N TYR A 8 15.63 -26.10 -4.12
CA TYR A 8 15.16 -24.74 -4.01
C TYR A 8 16.31 -23.82 -3.64
N TYR A 9 16.34 -22.66 -4.26
CA TYR A 9 17.23 -21.56 -3.96
C TYR A 9 16.44 -20.48 -3.24
N GLN A 10 17.07 -19.76 -2.32
CA GLN A 10 16.49 -18.64 -1.63
C GLN A 10 17.35 -17.42 -1.82
N CYS A 11 16.72 -16.33 -2.24
CA CYS A 11 17.32 -15.01 -2.36
C CYS A 11 16.65 -14.07 -1.36
N SER A 12 17.47 -13.29 -0.66
CA SER A 12 16.99 -12.33 0.35
C SER A 12 17.39 -10.92 -0.04
N VAL A 13 16.45 -9.99 0.01
CA VAL A 13 16.68 -8.56 -0.18
C VAL A 13 16.23 -7.82 1.06
N VAL A 14 17.06 -6.89 1.53
CA VAL A 14 16.78 -6.10 2.74
C VAL A 14 16.54 -4.65 2.33
N LEU A 15 15.39 -4.10 2.77
CA LEU A 15 15.03 -2.70 2.66
C LEU A 15 15.24 -2.02 4.00
N ALA A 16 16.00 -0.93 4.01
CA ALA A 16 16.10 -0.07 5.17
C ALA A 16 14.90 0.90 5.21
N PRO A 17 14.29 1.13 6.38
CA PRO A 17 13.26 2.15 6.52
C PRO A 17 13.88 3.54 6.39
N GLU A 18 13.19 4.47 5.74
CA GLU A 18 13.49 5.88 5.91
C GLU A 18 13.11 6.30 7.34
N ASN A 19 14.09 6.79 8.08
CA ASN A 19 13.84 7.43 9.37
C ASN A 19 13.25 8.81 9.11
N SER A 20 11.93 8.93 9.17
CA SER A 20 11.23 10.23 9.11
C SER A 20 11.33 10.96 10.46
N ASN A 21 12.56 11.12 10.99
CA ASN A 21 12.82 12.03 12.12
C ASN A 21 12.92 13.49 11.68
N GLY A 22 12.40 13.83 10.49
CA GLY A 22 12.43 15.17 9.91
C GLY A 22 11.18 15.98 10.29
N ASN A 23 11.39 16.98 11.16
CA ASN A 23 10.57 18.20 11.26
C ASN A 23 9.09 18.07 11.65
N MET A 24 8.82 17.43 12.79
CA MET A 24 7.46 17.46 13.40
C MET A 24 7.12 18.80 14.08
N GLY A 25 8.05 19.77 14.10
CA GLY A 25 7.89 21.00 14.89
C GLY A 25 6.73 21.91 14.45
N ALA A 26 6.59 22.14 13.16
CA ALA A 26 5.57 23.07 12.65
C ALA A 26 4.17 22.44 12.59
N LEU A 27 4.09 21.15 12.27
CA LEU A 27 2.81 20.44 12.19
C LEU A 27 2.28 20.04 13.59
N GLY A 28 3.17 19.79 14.55
CA GLY A 28 2.82 19.50 15.95
C GLY A 28 2.22 20.71 16.68
N SER A 29 2.69 21.93 16.38
CA SER A 29 2.12 23.16 16.94
C SER A 29 0.72 23.47 16.39
N PHE A 30 0.49 23.21 15.10
CA PHE A 30 -0.81 23.37 14.46
C PHE A 30 -1.90 22.52 15.09
N THR A 31 -1.60 21.30 15.36
CA THR A 31 -2.58 20.31 15.85
C THR A 31 -2.83 20.41 17.34
N SER A 32 -1.83 20.87 18.09
CA SER A 32 -2.02 21.25 19.50
C SER A 32 -2.98 22.44 19.62
N ALA A 33 -2.91 23.40 18.70
CA ALA A 33 -3.80 24.55 18.64
C ALA A 33 -5.25 24.15 18.29
N MET A 34 -5.44 23.06 17.51
CA MET A 34 -6.76 22.52 17.19
C MET A 34 -7.32 21.53 18.23
N GLY A 35 -6.62 21.29 19.35
CA GLY A 35 -7.03 20.31 20.37
C GLY A 35 -6.98 18.86 19.89
N MET A 36 -6.37 18.60 18.73
CA MET A 36 -6.21 17.27 18.18
C MET A 36 -4.91 16.65 18.68
N ASN A 37 -4.98 15.50 19.31
CA ASN A 37 -3.81 14.75 19.74
C ASN A 37 -3.18 14.06 18.51
N LEU A 38 -2.30 14.80 17.80
CA LEU A 38 -1.70 14.36 16.55
C LEU A 38 -0.57 13.35 16.73
N ASN A 39 -0.11 13.12 17.95
CA ASN A 39 0.86 12.06 18.20
C ASN A 39 0.38 10.67 17.74
N SER A 40 -0.94 10.47 17.66
CA SER A 40 -1.51 9.24 17.09
C SER A 40 -1.80 9.33 15.59
N ALA A 41 -2.06 10.50 15.03
CA ALA A 41 -2.46 10.66 13.63
C ALA A 41 -1.28 10.88 12.66
N LEU A 42 -0.21 11.53 13.12
CA LEU A 42 1.00 11.76 12.30
C LEU A 42 2.08 10.68 12.50
N ALA A 43 2.01 9.91 13.59
CA ALA A 43 2.85 8.72 13.74
C ALA A 43 2.37 7.55 12.86
N THR A 44 1.22 7.67 12.23
CA THR A 44 0.73 6.68 11.28
C THR A 44 1.37 6.94 9.92
N ASP A 45 2.52 6.33 9.73
CA ASP A 45 3.01 6.04 8.39
C ASP A 45 1.83 5.55 7.55
N ALA A 46 1.70 6.06 6.33
CA ALA A 46 0.52 5.80 5.48
C ALA A 46 0.22 4.30 5.29
N ILE A 47 1.22 3.45 5.47
CA ILE A 47 1.09 2.00 5.60
C ILE A 47 2.01 1.55 6.73
N PHE A 48 1.44 0.86 7.72
CA PHE A 48 2.25 0.16 8.73
C PHE A 48 3.09 -0.91 8.04
N PRO A 49 4.39 -0.98 8.31
CA PRO A 49 5.25 -2.03 7.77
C PRO A 49 4.67 -3.44 7.99
N ASP A 50 3.97 -3.67 9.09
CA ASP A 50 3.32 -4.95 9.42
C ASP A 50 2.30 -5.43 8.37
N LEU A 51 1.84 -4.55 7.48
CA LEU A 51 0.97 -4.91 6.36
C LEU A 51 1.73 -5.40 5.11
N TYR A 52 3.04 -5.20 5.02
CA TYR A 52 3.80 -5.59 3.83
C TYR A 52 3.73 -7.08 3.50
N PRO A 53 3.77 -8.01 4.48
CA PRO A 53 3.54 -9.43 4.20
C PRO A 53 2.19 -9.69 3.53
N GLN A 54 1.13 -9.01 3.98
CA GLN A 54 -0.22 -9.15 3.41
C GLN A 54 -0.31 -8.54 2.01
N VAL A 55 0.37 -7.41 1.79
CA VAL A 55 0.45 -6.78 0.46
C VAL A 55 1.11 -7.72 -0.55
N LEU A 56 2.23 -8.35 -0.19
CA LEU A 56 2.94 -9.30 -1.05
C LEU A 56 2.08 -10.52 -1.43
N GLN A 57 1.20 -10.95 -0.54
CA GLN A 57 0.30 -12.09 -0.77
C GLN A 57 -1.00 -11.71 -1.48
N SER A 58 -1.26 -10.42 -1.69
CA SER A 58 -2.49 -9.98 -2.34
C SER A 58 -2.49 -10.29 -3.84
N ASN A 59 -3.66 -10.64 -4.37
CA ASN A 59 -3.84 -10.92 -5.80
C ASN A 59 -3.44 -9.73 -6.68
N ASP A 60 -3.69 -8.50 -6.24
CA ASP A 60 -3.31 -7.27 -6.96
C ASP A 60 -1.78 -7.08 -7.04
N PHE A 61 -1.06 -7.51 -6.02
CA PHE A 61 0.40 -7.49 -6.06
C PHE A 61 0.93 -8.60 -6.97
N ILE A 62 0.44 -9.82 -6.82
CA ILE A 62 0.84 -10.97 -7.62
C ILE A 62 0.59 -10.72 -9.11
N LYS A 63 -0.54 -10.08 -9.46
CA LYS A 63 -0.84 -9.67 -10.85
C LYS A 63 0.28 -8.83 -11.48
N LYS A 64 1.03 -8.06 -10.69
CA LYS A 64 2.15 -7.26 -11.21
C LYS A 64 3.41 -8.10 -11.46
N LEU A 65 3.48 -9.29 -10.90
CA LEU A 65 4.63 -10.19 -11.01
C LEU A 65 4.47 -11.21 -12.13
N ILE A 66 3.26 -11.64 -12.46
CA ILE A 66 2.99 -12.71 -13.41
C ILE A 66 3.52 -12.46 -14.82
N ASN A 67 3.54 -11.19 -15.27
CA ASN A 67 3.96 -10.79 -16.61
C ASN A 67 5.46 -10.48 -16.70
N ILE A 68 6.21 -10.67 -15.61
CA ILE A 68 7.65 -10.41 -15.61
C ILE A 68 8.34 -11.44 -16.51
N PRO A 69 9.13 -10.98 -17.51
CA PRO A 69 9.93 -11.88 -18.30
C PRO A 69 11.05 -12.48 -17.44
N ILE A 70 11.17 -13.79 -17.47
CA ILE A 70 12.21 -14.52 -16.75
C ILE A 70 13.01 -15.40 -17.69
N GLU A 71 14.23 -15.64 -17.32
CA GLU A 71 15.15 -16.56 -17.98
C GLU A 71 15.75 -17.49 -16.92
N ASN A 72 15.84 -18.79 -17.21
CA ASN A 72 16.51 -19.72 -16.32
C ASN A 72 18.05 -19.63 -16.50
N LYS A 73 18.78 -20.13 -15.52
CA LYS A 73 20.26 -20.08 -15.52
C LYS A 73 20.90 -20.65 -16.79
N ASP A 74 20.30 -21.68 -17.37
CA ASP A 74 20.84 -22.36 -18.54
C ASP A 74 20.41 -21.70 -19.87
N GLY A 75 19.62 -20.63 -19.84
CA GLY A 75 19.13 -19.93 -21.03
C GLY A 75 18.11 -20.71 -21.87
N SER A 76 17.72 -21.90 -21.44
CA SER A 76 16.80 -22.78 -22.17
C SER A 76 15.33 -22.37 -22.08
N ILE A 77 14.97 -21.60 -21.05
CA ILE A 77 13.61 -21.14 -20.78
C ILE A 77 13.62 -19.62 -20.76
N LYS A 78 12.85 -19.00 -21.70
CA LYS A 78 12.59 -17.57 -21.72
C LYS A 78 11.08 -17.39 -21.86
N THR A 79 10.42 -16.95 -20.79
CA THR A 79 8.97 -16.88 -20.74
C THR A 79 8.50 -15.90 -19.67
N THR A 80 7.21 -15.74 -19.47
CA THR A 80 6.66 -15.00 -18.34
C THR A 80 6.73 -15.81 -17.05
N TYR A 81 6.75 -15.14 -15.91
CA TYR A 81 6.76 -15.83 -14.61
C TYR A 81 5.52 -16.71 -14.42
N TYR A 82 4.36 -16.30 -14.94
CA TYR A 82 3.14 -17.10 -14.96
C TYR A 82 3.34 -18.44 -15.67
N ASP A 83 3.81 -18.42 -16.91
CA ASP A 83 4.03 -19.63 -17.70
C ASP A 83 5.13 -20.51 -17.11
N TYR A 84 6.14 -19.90 -16.49
CA TYR A 84 7.19 -20.63 -15.80
C TYR A 84 6.63 -21.44 -14.62
N ILE A 85 5.81 -20.80 -13.78
CA ILE A 85 5.17 -21.50 -12.65
C ILE A 85 4.24 -22.61 -13.13
N LEU A 86 3.46 -22.33 -14.19
CA LEU A 86 2.48 -23.27 -14.72
C LEU A 86 3.11 -24.51 -15.39
N LYS A 87 4.19 -24.31 -16.19
CA LYS A 87 4.69 -25.32 -17.11
C LYS A 87 6.05 -25.90 -16.74
N HIS A 88 6.89 -25.14 -16.03
CA HIS A 88 8.32 -25.47 -15.85
C HIS A 88 8.72 -25.81 -14.42
N GLN A 89 7.80 -25.73 -13.48
CA GLN A 89 8.07 -26.14 -12.09
C GLN A 89 8.02 -27.64 -11.93
N LYS A 90 9.07 -28.21 -11.34
CA LYS A 90 9.13 -29.64 -11.00
C LYS A 90 8.25 -29.88 -9.77
N SER A 91 7.20 -30.68 -9.91
CA SER A 91 6.39 -31.13 -8.78
C SER A 91 7.13 -32.25 -8.00
N ASN A 92 6.85 -32.37 -6.71
CA ASN A 92 7.34 -33.51 -5.93
C ASN A 92 6.73 -34.81 -6.50
N ILE A 93 7.57 -35.67 -7.07
CA ILE A 93 7.17 -36.94 -7.67
C ILE A 93 6.45 -37.86 -6.66
N LEU A 94 6.67 -37.66 -5.35
CA LEU A 94 5.98 -38.42 -4.31
C LEU A 94 4.45 -38.20 -4.28
N LEU A 95 3.98 -37.04 -4.80
CA LEU A 95 2.56 -36.69 -4.96
C LEU A 95 2.07 -36.89 -6.41
N ALA A 96 2.95 -37.28 -7.31
CA ALA A 96 2.65 -37.49 -8.73
C ALA A 96 1.53 -38.50 -8.99
N PRO A 97 1.41 -39.65 -8.27
CA PRO A 97 0.31 -40.58 -8.52
C PRO A 97 -1.08 -39.99 -8.24
N LEU A 98 -1.19 -39.09 -7.25
CA LEU A 98 -2.45 -38.40 -6.98
C LEU A 98 -2.80 -37.36 -8.05
N ASN A 99 -1.77 -36.67 -8.60
CA ASN A 99 -1.96 -35.68 -9.65
C ASN A 99 -2.21 -36.32 -11.03
N LEU A 100 -1.62 -37.50 -11.30
CA LEU A 100 -1.89 -38.29 -12.50
C LEU A 100 -3.32 -38.83 -12.52
N LEU A 101 -3.86 -39.24 -11.39
CA LEU A 101 -5.28 -39.65 -11.26
C LEU A 101 -6.21 -38.46 -11.51
N LYS A 102 -5.88 -37.26 -11.00
CA LYS A 102 -6.64 -36.04 -11.26
C LYS A 102 -6.57 -35.59 -12.72
N SER A 103 -5.40 -35.70 -13.36
CA SER A 103 -5.21 -35.31 -14.76
C SER A 103 -5.82 -36.31 -15.73
N GLY A 104 -5.82 -37.62 -15.40
CA GLY A 104 -6.45 -38.69 -16.19
C GLY A 104 -7.96 -38.50 -16.27
N ILE A 105 -8.61 -38.17 -15.17
CA ILE A 105 -10.05 -37.87 -15.12
C ILE A 105 -10.41 -36.58 -15.84
N ARG A 106 -9.54 -35.54 -15.75
CA ARG A 106 -9.75 -34.24 -16.40
C ARG A 106 -9.65 -34.32 -17.92
N ASN A 107 -8.74 -35.14 -18.46
CA ASN A 107 -8.59 -35.34 -19.91
C ASN A 107 -9.76 -36.12 -20.55
N LEU A 108 -10.54 -36.88 -19.76
CA LEU A 108 -11.73 -37.58 -20.25
C LEU A 108 -12.96 -36.66 -20.37
N PHE A 109 -12.98 -35.53 -19.66
CA PHE A 109 -14.14 -34.64 -19.61
C PHE A 109 -13.89 -33.22 -20.15
N SER A 110 -12.66 -32.87 -20.51
CA SER A 110 -12.37 -31.54 -21.04
C SER A 110 -12.24 -31.52 -22.56
N LYS A 111 -13.20 -30.90 -23.24
CA LYS A 111 -13.03 -30.42 -24.62
C LYS A 111 -11.77 -29.54 -24.67
N LYS A 112 -10.85 -29.90 -25.57
CA LYS A 112 -9.65 -29.17 -25.93
C LYS A 112 -9.99 -27.70 -26.16
N GLN A 113 -9.71 -26.83 -25.22
CA GLN A 113 -9.45 -25.42 -25.52
C GLN A 113 -7.92 -25.28 -25.64
N GLU A 114 -7.47 -24.91 -26.80
CA GLU A 114 -6.08 -24.53 -27.04
C GLU A 114 -5.72 -23.35 -26.14
N PRO A 115 -4.54 -23.36 -25.50
CA PRO A 115 -4.10 -22.23 -24.67
C PRO A 115 -3.74 -21.07 -25.62
N GLN A 116 -4.65 -20.13 -25.79
CA GLN A 116 -4.32 -18.85 -26.35
C GLN A 116 -3.41 -18.09 -25.36
N SER A 117 -2.25 -17.68 -25.84
CA SER A 117 -1.25 -16.91 -25.09
C SER A 117 -1.67 -15.48 -24.68
N ASP A 118 -2.96 -15.16 -24.81
CA ASP A 118 -3.56 -13.88 -24.40
C ASP A 118 -4.16 -13.87 -22.99
N ALA A 119 -4.07 -14.96 -22.24
CA ALA A 119 -4.66 -15.09 -20.89
C ALA A 119 -4.10 -14.09 -19.85
N ALA A 120 -2.98 -13.44 -20.17
CA ALA A 120 -2.36 -12.45 -19.29
C ALA A 120 -2.90 -11.02 -19.46
N LYS A 121 -3.66 -10.74 -20.55
CA LYS A 121 -4.09 -9.36 -20.87
C LYS A 121 -5.33 -8.87 -20.13
N GLU A 122 -6.20 -9.77 -19.64
CA GLU A 122 -7.43 -9.40 -18.91
C GLU A 122 -7.67 -10.25 -17.67
N LEU A 123 -6.65 -10.40 -16.82
CA LEU A 123 -6.81 -11.07 -15.53
C LEU A 123 -7.65 -10.21 -14.59
N ASN A 124 -8.89 -10.65 -14.35
CA ASN A 124 -9.74 -10.09 -13.32
C ASN A 124 -9.39 -10.72 -11.98
N THR A 125 -8.72 -9.97 -11.09
CA THR A 125 -8.30 -10.42 -9.76
C THR A 125 -9.47 -10.81 -8.84
N PHE A 126 -10.70 -10.42 -9.19
CA PHE A 126 -11.92 -10.80 -8.47
C PHE A 126 -12.53 -12.12 -8.96
N GLN A 127 -12.14 -12.61 -10.14
CA GLN A 127 -12.70 -13.82 -10.75
C GLN A 127 -11.58 -14.63 -11.39
N LEU A 128 -10.74 -15.25 -10.57
CA LEU A 128 -9.69 -16.14 -11.04
C LEU A 128 -10.28 -17.50 -11.40
N THR A 129 -9.79 -18.10 -12.48
CA THR A 129 -10.03 -19.52 -12.74
C THR A 129 -9.25 -20.35 -11.72
N LYS A 130 -9.63 -21.62 -11.54
CA LYS A 130 -8.92 -22.50 -10.60
C LYS A 130 -7.42 -22.63 -10.93
N GLU A 131 -7.07 -22.70 -12.20
CA GLU A 131 -5.69 -22.77 -12.65
C GLU A 131 -4.92 -21.46 -12.33
N GLN A 132 -5.56 -20.31 -12.53
CA GLN A 132 -5.00 -19.00 -12.16
C GLN A 132 -4.82 -18.88 -10.65
N ASP A 133 -5.80 -19.32 -9.86
CA ASP A 133 -5.73 -19.31 -8.41
C ASP A 133 -4.61 -20.22 -7.88
N ASP A 134 -4.44 -21.42 -8.45
CA ASP A 134 -3.34 -22.34 -8.12
C ASP A 134 -1.96 -21.69 -8.42
N VAL A 135 -1.83 -20.95 -9.55
CA VAL A 135 -0.60 -20.22 -9.89
C VAL A 135 -0.36 -19.05 -8.94
N PHE A 136 -1.40 -18.27 -8.62
CA PHE A 136 -1.30 -17.15 -7.69
C PHE A 136 -0.91 -17.63 -6.29
N GLY A 137 -1.54 -18.70 -5.79
CA GLY A 137 -1.19 -19.33 -4.52
C GLY A 137 0.25 -19.85 -4.51
N SER A 138 0.72 -20.44 -5.62
CA SER A 138 2.10 -20.88 -5.76
C SER A 138 3.10 -19.72 -5.70
N ILE A 139 2.80 -18.60 -6.36
CA ILE A 139 3.63 -17.39 -6.33
C ILE A 139 3.64 -16.79 -4.92
N ALA A 140 2.47 -16.65 -4.28
CA ALA A 140 2.37 -16.15 -2.91
C ALA A 140 3.19 -16.97 -1.92
N GLY A 141 3.12 -18.30 -2.02
CA GLY A 141 3.86 -19.23 -1.16
C GLY A 141 5.38 -19.21 -1.34
N LYS A 142 5.88 -18.60 -2.44
CA LYS A 142 7.32 -18.44 -2.71
C LYS A 142 7.92 -17.17 -2.13
N MET A 143 7.10 -16.26 -1.65
CA MET A 143 7.51 -14.96 -1.13
C MET A 143 7.20 -14.87 0.36
N GLU A 144 8.20 -14.53 1.14
CA GLU A 144 8.08 -14.29 2.58
C GLU A 144 8.62 -12.89 2.89
N CYS A 145 7.96 -12.18 3.77
CA CYS A 145 8.39 -10.85 4.22
C CYS A 145 8.49 -10.85 5.74
N PHE A 146 9.63 -10.43 6.25
CA PHE A 146 9.90 -10.32 7.68
C PHE A 146 10.28 -8.89 8.02
N ILE A 147 9.80 -8.42 9.16
CA ILE A 147 10.10 -7.09 9.67
C ILE A 147 10.87 -7.24 10.98
N ASN A 148 12.04 -6.66 11.02
CA ASN A 148 12.81 -6.60 12.27
C ASN A 148 12.23 -5.51 13.16
N ILE A 149 11.66 -5.89 14.29
CA ILE A 149 11.00 -4.96 15.23
C ILE A 149 11.96 -3.90 15.77
N LYS A 150 13.25 -4.23 15.94
CA LYS A 150 14.26 -3.31 16.51
C LYS A 150 14.77 -2.31 15.48
N THR A 151 15.10 -2.80 14.28
CA THR A 151 15.71 -1.97 13.23
C THR A 151 14.69 -1.45 12.23
N ARG A 152 13.46 -1.99 12.26
CA ARG A 152 12.40 -1.79 11.26
C ARG A 152 12.83 -2.16 9.83
N ALA A 153 13.96 -2.83 9.67
CA ALA A 153 14.40 -3.34 8.39
C ALA A 153 13.43 -4.41 7.89
N ILE A 154 13.12 -4.35 6.59
CA ILE A 154 12.20 -5.27 5.92
C ILE A 154 13.04 -6.23 5.11
N THR A 155 12.92 -7.53 5.38
CA THR A 155 13.59 -8.59 4.64
C THR A 155 12.58 -9.32 3.79
N ILE A 156 12.80 -9.34 2.49
CA ILE A 156 11.99 -10.09 1.53
C ILE A 156 12.80 -11.32 1.10
N ASN A 157 12.25 -12.49 1.34
CA ASN A 157 12.81 -13.76 0.89
C ASN A 157 11.97 -14.29 -0.26
N VAL A 158 12.64 -14.68 -1.33
CA VAL A 158 12.01 -15.35 -2.47
C VAL A 158 12.65 -16.72 -2.62
N LYS A 159 11.84 -17.74 -2.85
CA LYS A 159 12.28 -19.12 -3.06
C LYS A 159 11.88 -19.59 -4.46
N ASP A 160 12.81 -20.12 -5.22
CA ASP A 160 12.52 -20.73 -6.52
C ASP A 160 13.42 -21.93 -6.83
N GLN A 161 13.05 -22.73 -7.84
CA GLN A 161 13.81 -23.91 -8.26
C GLN A 161 15.01 -23.56 -9.14
N ASP A 162 15.02 -22.37 -9.76
CA ASP A 162 16.14 -21.86 -10.56
C ASP A 162 16.80 -20.67 -9.86
N PRO A 163 18.14 -20.61 -9.73
CA PRO A 163 18.83 -19.55 -9.02
C PRO A 163 18.71 -18.19 -9.70
N LEU A 164 18.68 -18.13 -11.04
CA LEU A 164 18.55 -16.86 -11.76
C LEU A 164 17.12 -16.32 -11.66
N VAL A 165 16.13 -17.19 -11.82
CA VAL A 165 14.71 -16.82 -11.61
C VAL A 165 14.49 -16.35 -10.17
N CYS A 166 15.07 -17.05 -9.19
CA CYS A 166 15.01 -16.67 -7.78
C CYS A 166 15.56 -15.24 -7.54
N ALA A 167 16.76 -14.94 -8.08
CA ALA A 167 17.38 -13.63 -7.93
C ALA A 167 16.58 -12.53 -8.64
N THR A 168 16.18 -12.77 -9.89
CA THR A 168 15.36 -11.82 -10.67
C THR A 168 14.04 -11.51 -9.95
N MET A 169 13.36 -12.54 -9.45
CA MET A 169 12.08 -12.34 -8.75
C MET A 169 12.26 -11.66 -7.41
N ALA A 170 13.36 -11.89 -6.69
CA ALA A 170 13.64 -11.16 -5.45
C ALA A 170 13.85 -9.67 -5.70
N GLU A 171 14.62 -9.31 -6.73
CA GLU A 171 14.85 -7.91 -7.13
C GLU A 171 13.55 -7.24 -7.58
N VAL A 172 12.80 -7.89 -8.47
CA VAL A 172 11.54 -7.35 -9.00
C VAL A 172 10.49 -7.20 -7.91
N THR A 173 10.35 -8.18 -7.02
CA THR A 173 9.41 -8.11 -5.89
C THR A 173 9.74 -6.93 -5.00
N CYS A 174 11.02 -6.73 -4.68
CA CYS A 174 11.48 -5.60 -3.90
C CYS A 174 11.12 -4.27 -4.57
N LYS A 175 11.44 -4.12 -5.87
CA LYS A 175 11.13 -2.92 -6.65
C LYS A 175 9.63 -2.65 -6.73
N LYS A 176 8.82 -3.69 -6.97
CA LYS A 176 7.35 -3.55 -7.03
C LYS A 176 6.74 -3.19 -5.69
N LEU A 177 7.28 -3.69 -4.58
CA LEU A 177 6.87 -3.28 -3.25
C LEU A 177 7.21 -1.81 -2.98
N GLN A 178 8.42 -1.36 -3.34
CA GLN A 178 8.81 0.05 -3.23
C GLN A 178 7.88 0.96 -4.06
N GLU A 179 7.61 0.62 -5.31
CA GLU A 179 6.67 1.36 -6.17
C GLU A 179 5.26 1.43 -5.55
N PHE A 180 4.80 0.34 -4.95
CA PHE A 180 3.51 0.28 -4.26
C PHE A 180 3.47 1.22 -3.06
N ILE A 181 4.50 1.16 -2.21
CA ILE A 181 4.61 2.02 -1.02
C ILE A 181 4.65 3.50 -1.41
N ILE A 182 5.49 3.87 -2.38
CA ILE A 182 5.61 5.25 -2.87
C ILE A 182 4.27 5.73 -3.40
N LYS A 183 3.61 4.95 -4.26
CA LYS A 183 2.31 5.32 -4.82
C LYS A 183 1.25 5.50 -3.74
N TYR A 184 1.21 4.63 -2.75
CA TYR A 184 0.24 4.73 -1.65
C TYR A 184 0.49 5.98 -0.82
N ARG A 185 1.75 6.23 -0.41
CA ARG A 185 2.13 7.43 0.36
C ARG A 185 1.82 8.72 -0.40
N THR A 186 2.15 8.77 -1.69
CA THR A 186 1.86 9.92 -2.54
C THR A 186 0.36 10.17 -2.67
N ASN A 187 -0.44 9.14 -2.86
CA ASN A 187 -1.90 9.28 -2.91
C ASN A 187 -2.46 9.76 -1.57
N LYS A 188 -1.99 9.21 -0.46
CA LYS A 188 -2.40 9.65 0.88
C LYS A 188 -2.06 11.12 1.11
N ALA A 189 -0.80 11.51 0.83
CA ALA A 189 -0.36 12.89 0.98
C ALA A 189 -1.17 13.87 0.11
N ARG A 190 -1.56 13.46 -1.12
CA ARG A 190 -2.41 14.27 -1.99
C ARG A 190 -3.81 14.46 -1.40
N ILE A 191 -4.42 13.39 -0.89
CA ILE A 191 -5.75 13.46 -0.25
C ILE A 191 -5.70 14.36 0.99
N ASP A 192 -4.67 14.22 1.81
CA ASP A 192 -4.47 15.04 3.00
C ASP A 192 -4.26 16.51 2.63
N TYR A 193 -3.46 16.80 1.60
CA TYR A 193 -3.26 18.14 1.09
C TYR A 193 -4.57 18.79 0.61
N GLU A 194 -5.36 18.08 -0.20
CA GLU A 194 -6.67 18.56 -0.66
C GLU A 194 -7.64 18.83 0.51
N TYR A 195 -7.61 17.97 1.52
CA TYR A 195 -8.42 18.15 2.74
C TYR A 195 -8.00 19.40 3.50
N TYR A 196 -6.68 19.57 3.78
CA TYR A 196 -6.19 20.73 4.51
C TYR A 196 -6.36 22.03 3.73
N GLN A 197 -6.22 22.00 2.41
CA GLN A 197 -6.50 23.15 1.56
C GLN A 197 -7.96 23.62 1.69
N LYS A 198 -8.92 22.69 1.64
CA LYS A 198 -10.34 22.99 1.84
C LYS A 198 -10.62 23.50 3.25
N LEU A 199 -10.00 22.90 4.25
CA LEU A 199 -10.13 23.30 5.64
C LEU A 199 -9.62 24.74 5.85
N SER A 200 -8.43 25.06 5.31
CA SER A 200 -7.87 26.42 5.37
C SER A 200 -8.76 27.46 4.70
N GLN A 201 -9.28 27.14 3.50
CA GLN A 201 -10.22 28.03 2.81
C GLN A 201 -11.50 28.29 3.63
N LYS A 202 -12.07 27.22 4.21
CA LYS A 202 -13.24 27.33 5.07
C LYS A 202 -12.95 28.17 6.31
N SER A 203 -11.83 27.91 6.99
CA SER A 203 -11.44 28.66 8.19
C SER A 203 -11.22 30.13 7.88
N LYS A 204 -10.68 30.47 6.68
CA LYS A 204 -10.54 31.86 6.22
C LYS A 204 -11.92 32.53 6.09
N VAL A 205 -12.87 31.90 5.43
CA VAL A 205 -14.23 32.43 5.28
C VAL A 205 -14.90 32.62 6.65
N ASP A 206 -14.81 31.61 7.50
CA ASP A 206 -15.39 31.64 8.87
C ASP A 206 -14.78 32.79 9.70
N TYR A 207 -13.45 33.05 9.54
CA TYR A 207 -12.78 34.18 10.18
C TYR A 207 -13.26 35.53 9.60
N GLU A 208 -13.33 35.67 8.27
CA GLU A 208 -13.79 36.91 7.62
C GLU A 208 -15.22 37.24 8.01
N GLU A 209 -16.12 36.25 8.09
CA GLU A 209 -17.49 36.43 8.57
C GLU A 209 -17.54 36.87 10.05
N ALA A 210 -16.71 36.24 10.92
CA ALA A 210 -16.64 36.62 12.32
C ALA A 210 -16.11 38.04 12.51
N LEU A 211 -15.08 38.40 11.74
CA LEU A 211 -14.51 39.75 11.73
C LEU A 211 -15.56 40.80 11.31
N GLN A 212 -16.32 40.50 10.25
CA GLN A 212 -17.41 41.41 9.81
C GLN A 212 -18.48 41.57 10.85
N LYS A 213 -18.91 40.49 11.52
CA LYS A 213 -19.88 40.52 12.61
C LYS A 213 -19.37 41.34 13.80
N TYR A 214 -18.11 41.16 14.18
CA TYR A 214 -17.48 41.94 15.25
C TYR A 214 -17.44 43.45 14.88
N ALA A 215 -16.88 43.78 13.69
CA ALA A 215 -16.77 45.17 13.25
C ALA A 215 -18.12 45.87 13.19
N SER A 216 -19.16 45.24 12.59
CA SER A 216 -20.48 45.79 12.50
C SER A 216 -21.15 45.99 13.88
N SER A 217 -20.91 45.11 14.85
CA SER A 217 -21.38 45.25 16.22
C SER A 217 -20.66 46.34 16.97
N ALA A 218 -19.34 46.48 16.80
CA ALA A 218 -18.53 47.53 17.43
C ALA A 218 -18.93 48.92 16.92
N ASP A 219 -19.10 49.07 15.60
CA ASP A 219 -19.54 50.33 14.99
C ASP A 219 -20.92 50.78 15.42
N ALA A 220 -21.88 49.85 15.45
CA ALA A 220 -23.27 50.14 15.83
C ALA A 220 -23.45 50.52 17.30
N HIS A 221 -22.50 50.20 18.17
CA HIS A 221 -22.65 50.33 19.62
C HIS A 221 -21.52 51.17 20.28
N THR A 222 -20.79 51.98 19.53
CA THR A 222 -19.70 52.83 20.02
C THR A 222 -20.15 53.76 21.16
N ASN A 223 -21.45 54.09 21.29
CA ASN A 223 -22.04 54.91 22.33
C ASN A 223 -22.95 54.14 23.31
N ALA A 224 -23.01 52.82 23.25
CA ALA A 224 -23.91 52.06 24.10
C ALA A 224 -23.26 51.71 25.45
N VAL A 225 -23.75 52.34 26.52
CA VAL A 225 -23.26 52.14 27.90
C VAL A 225 -23.84 50.87 28.57
N LEU A 226 -24.56 50.05 27.86
CA LEU A 226 -25.23 48.87 28.43
C LEU A 226 -24.25 47.68 28.48
N ALA A 227 -24.08 47.11 29.67
CA ALA A 227 -23.22 45.96 29.94
C ALA A 227 -23.52 44.73 29.02
N THR A 228 -24.77 44.58 28.57
CA THR A 228 -25.19 43.53 27.63
C THR A 228 -24.53 43.65 26.23
N TYR A 229 -24.29 44.87 25.76
CA TYR A 229 -23.64 45.10 24.48
C TYR A 229 -22.11 44.87 24.59
N GLN A 230 -21.50 45.26 25.70
CA GLN A 230 -20.07 44.99 25.97
C GLN A 230 -19.81 43.50 26.01
N ALA A 231 -20.64 42.71 26.71
CA ALA A 231 -20.53 41.26 26.75
C ALA A 231 -20.69 40.61 25.34
N LYS A 232 -21.58 41.18 24.49
CA LYS A 232 -21.76 40.68 23.12
C LYS A 232 -20.55 40.99 22.21
N VAL A 233 -19.96 42.19 22.32
CA VAL A 233 -18.77 42.56 21.56
C VAL A 233 -17.60 41.70 22.00
N GLU A 234 -17.41 41.51 23.31
CA GLU A 234 -16.35 40.63 23.84
C GLU A 234 -16.50 39.16 23.36
N ALA A 235 -17.73 38.63 23.35
CA ALA A 235 -17.99 37.30 22.82
C ALA A 235 -17.67 37.17 21.33
N LEU A 236 -17.97 38.19 20.52
CA LEU A 236 -17.66 38.23 19.09
C LEU A 236 -16.12 38.39 18.83
N GLU A 237 -15.44 39.19 19.68
CA GLU A 237 -13.99 39.31 19.63
C GLU A 237 -13.29 37.98 19.92
N ASN A 238 -13.76 37.27 20.94
CA ASN A 238 -13.25 35.93 21.28
C ASN A 238 -13.50 34.92 20.16
N ASP A 239 -14.69 34.92 19.53
CA ASP A 239 -15.02 34.06 18.38
C ASP A 239 -14.12 34.37 17.17
N MET A 240 -13.93 35.66 16.85
CA MET A 240 -13.04 36.12 15.79
C MET A 240 -11.61 35.70 16.07
N GLN A 241 -11.11 35.88 17.29
CA GLN A 241 -9.75 35.51 17.67
C GLN A 241 -9.53 33.99 17.60
N ALA A 242 -10.53 33.21 18.02
CA ALA A 242 -10.47 31.74 17.90
C ALA A 242 -10.37 31.30 16.44
N LYS A 243 -11.18 31.89 15.55
CA LYS A 243 -11.16 31.59 14.12
C LYS A 243 -9.89 32.07 13.43
N TYR A 244 -9.35 33.22 13.85
CA TYR A 244 -8.06 33.70 13.39
C TYR A 244 -6.93 32.72 13.72
N ASN A 245 -6.91 32.19 14.94
CA ASN A 245 -5.92 31.22 15.37
C ASN A 245 -6.01 29.92 14.57
N ILE A 246 -7.23 29.47 14.23
CA ILE A 246 -7.44 28.30 13.38
C ILE A 246 -6.97 28.55 11.94
N TYR A 247 -7.19 29.76 11.41
CA TYR A 247 -6.76 30.10 10.05
C TYR A 247 -5.24 30.20 9.89
N ASN A 248 -4.54 30.69 10.94
CA ASN A 248 -3.07 30.88 10.91
C ASN A 248 -2.29 29.66 11.44
N ALA A 249 -2.94 28.61 11.88
CA ALA A 249 -2.31 27.37 12.33
C ALA A 249 -2.05 26.42 11.19
#